data_952cb054953337e9116c110fecef8fcc
#
_entry.id   952cb054953337e9116c110fecef8fcc
#
_cell.length_a   1.000
_cell.length_b   1.000
_cell.length_c   1.000
_cell.angle_alpha   90.00
_cell.angle_beta   90.00
_cell.angle_gamma   90.00
#
_symmetry.space_group_name_H-M   'P 1'
#
loop_
_entity.id
_entity.type
_entity.pdbx_description
1 polymer ?
#
loop_
_entity_poly.entity_id
_entity_poly.type
_entity_poly.pdbx_seq_one_letter_code
_entity_poly.pdbx_strand_id
1 'polypeptide(L)'
;MKRAWQIARAGLARFWRGRDREAGSMTVEAVLMMPLLLWVFGGSWVFFDAYRAKSINTRAAYTVGDVLSRESGYITPTFVNSISALQGVLMPESRAPRIRVSVFTFDAPTNSYRVRWSTARGTGVSALTDAALNEVRAELPDMPNLEVATLVETWTDYTPIFDVGLAPFTFEDRVVTRLRFAGQLCYSVTGTVSDALC
;
A
#
# COMPACT_ATOMS: atom_id res chain seq x y z
N MET A 1 14.29 -71.92 37.84
CA MET A 1 13.80 -71.38 36.56
C MET A 1 12.60 -70.43 36.68
N LYS A 2 11.62 -70.56 37.58
CA LYS A 2 10.43 -69.71 37.67
C LYS A 2 10.70 -68.25 38.10
N ARG A 3 11.73 -67.96 38.92
CA ARG A 3 12.04 -66.58 39.38
C ARG A 3 12.66 -65.69 38.31
N ALA A 4 13.51 -66.22 37.41
CA ALA A 4 14.10 -65.46 36.32
C ALA A 4 13.05 -64.97 35.31
N TRP A 5 12.02 -65.73 35.09
CA TRP A 5 10.93 -65.40 34.15
C TRP A 5 10.01 -64.30 34.67
N GLN A 6 9.83 -64.23 35.99
CA GLN A 6 9.04 -63.16 36.61
C GLN A 6 9.76 -61.80 36.62
N ILE A 7 11.09 -61.80 36.78
CA ILE A 7 11.90 -60.57 36.73
C ILE A 7 11.94 -59.99 35.31
N ALA A 8 12.07 -60.84 34.28
CA ALA A 8 12.06 -60.44 32.88
C ALA A 8 10.69 -59.82 32.47
N ARG A 9 9.59 -60.40 32.92
CA ARG A 9 8.23 -59.83 32.67
C ARG A 9 8.00 -58.48 33.38
N ALA A 10 8.49 -58.28 34.58
CA ALA A 10 8.38 -57.04 35.32
C ALA A 10 9.23 -55.93 34.69
N GLY A 11 10.39 -56.26 34.11
CA GLY A 11 11.25 -55.31 33.39
C GLY A 11 10.61 -54.85 32.07
N LEU A 12 10.06 -55.77 31.30
CA LEU A 12 9.33 -55.44 30.07
C LEU A 12 8.11 -54.55 30.33
N ALA A 13 7.31 -54.90 31.35
CA ALA A 13 6.12 -54.12 31.69
C ALA A 13 6.43 -52.69 32.18
N ARG A 14 7.60 -52.47 32.81
CA ARG A 14 8.07 -51.11 33.18
C ARG A 14 8.53 -50.31 31.95
N PHE A 15 9.22 -50.95 31.02
CA PHE A 15 9.68 -50.32 29.80
C PHE A 15 8.50 -49.84 28.92
N TRP A 16 7.46 -50.66 28.78
CA TRP A 16 6.28 -50.29 28.00
C TRP A 16 5.48 -49.20 28.69
N ARG A 17 5.34 -49.20 30.01
CA ARG A 17 4.58 -48.18 30.79
C ARG A 17 5.24 -46.80 30.79
N GLY A 18 6.57 -46.71 30.67
CA GLY A 18 7.31 -45.43 30.50
C GLY A 18 7.05 -44.81 29.13
N ARG A 19 7.06 -45.64 28.07
CA ARG A 19 6.89 -45.17 26.71
C ARG A 19 5.50 -44.63 26.40
N ASP A 20 4.45 -45.22 27.00
CA ASP A 20 3.08 -44.74 26.79
C ASP A 20 2.82 -43.36 27.46
N ARG A 21 3.51 -43.04 28.55
CA ARG A 21 3.40 -41.75 29.22
C ARG A 21 4.05 -40.60 28.39
N GLU A 22 5.17 -40.87 27.75
CA GLU A 22 5.86 -39.87 26.91
C GLU A 22 5.14 -39.64 25.58
N ALA A 23 4.59 -40.69 24.98
CA ALA A 23 3.80 -40.60 23.75
C ALA A 23 2.52 -39.76 23.94
N GLY A 24 1.85 -39.89 25.08
CA GLY A 24 0.67 -39.08 25.44
C GLY A 24 1.01 -37.60 25.66
N SER A 25 2.17 -37.31 26.26
CA SER A 25 2.65 -35.92 26.46
C SER A 25 2.95 -35.22 25.14
N MET A 26 3.68 -35.86 24.19
CA MET A 26 3.97 -35.29 22.87
C MET A 26 2.71 -35.01 22.05
N THR A 27 1.71 -35.89 22.12
CA THR A 27 0.46 -35.68 21.38
C THR A 27 -0.32 -34.48 21.93
N VAL A 28 -0.40 -34.32 23.24
CA VAL A 28 -1.08 -33.19 23.89
C VAL A 28 -0.35 -31.88 23.56
N GLU A 29 0.97 -31.89 23.61
CA GLU A 29 1.79 -30.73 23.27
C GLU A 29 1.60 -30.33 21.81
N ALA A 30 1.62 -31.28 20.87
CA ALA A 30 1.37 -31.01 19.47
C ALA A 30 -0.03 -30.45 19.20
N VAL A 31 -1.06 -30.97 19.85
CA VAL A 31 -2.44 -30.51 19.71
C VAL A 31 -2.60 -29.07 20.22
N LEU A 32 -1.89 -28.67 21.28
CA LEU A 32 -1.93 -27.31 21.80
C LEU A 32 -1.06 -26.35 20.97
N MET A 33 0.11 -26.78 20.51
CA MET A 33 1.05 -25.93 19.78
C MET A 33 0.66 -25.69 18.31
N MET A 34 0.07 -26.72 17.65
CA MET A 34 -0.29 -26.62 16.23
C MET A 34 -1.25 -25.45 15.92
N PRO A 35 -2.37 -25.24 16.63
CA PRO A 35 -3.25 -24.11 16.37
C PRO A 35 -2.55 -22.75 16.55
N LEU A 36 -1.71 -22.64 17.58
CA LEU A 36 -0.94 -21.42 17.83
C LEU A 36 0.06 -21.14 16.70
N LEU A 37 0.80 -22.15 16.24
CA LEU A 37 1.75 -22.01 15.14
C LEU A 37 1.04 -21.67 13.83
N LEU A 38 -0.11 -22.30 13.53
CA LEU A 38 -0.90 -21.98 12.34
C LEU A 38 -1.43 -20.54 12.40
N TRP A 39 -1.87 -20.08 13.59
CA TRP A 39 -2.32 -18.70 13.75
C TRP A 39 -1.18 -17.70 13.55
N VAL A 40 0.00 -17.93 14.13
CA VAL A 40 1.20 -17.10 13.94
C VAL A 40 1.63 -17.10 12.48
N PHE A 41 1.60 -18.26 11.81
CA PHE A 41 1.91 -18.36 10.39
C PHE A 41 0.91 -17.57 9.52
N GLY A 42 -0.40 -17.74 9.78
CA GLY A 42 -1.45 -16.99 9.07
C GLY A 42 -1.33 -15.49 9.30
N GLY A 43 -1.06 -15.06 10.53
CA GLY A 43 -0.80 -13.66 10.86
C GLY A 43 0.40 -13.10 10.10
N SER A 44 1.52 -13.82 10.13
CA SER A 44 2.72 -13.42 9.39
C SER A 44 2.45 -13.28 7.89
N TRP A 45 1.69 -14.21 7.30
CA TRP A 45 1.30 -14.15 5.89
C TRP A 45 0.50 -12.88 5.57
N VAL A 46 -0.52 -12.54 6.38
CA VAL A 46 -1.34 -11.35 6.19
C VAL A 46 -0.50 -10.07 6.26
N PHE A 47 0.42 -9.98 7.23
CA PHE A 47 1.32 -8.81 7.32
C PHE A 47 2.25 -8.68 6.13
N PHE A 48 2.81 -9.79 5.63
CA PHE A 48 3.63 -9.80 4.42
C PHE A 48 2.85 -9.34 3.20
N ASP A 49 1.61 -9.82 3.06
CA ASP A 49 0.73 -9.45 1.95
C ASP A 49 0.36 -7.96 2.00
N ALA A 50 0.01 -7.44 3.17
CA ALA A 50 -0.25 -6.01 3.38
C ALA A 50 0.98 -5.15 3.03
N TYR A 51 2.18 -5.58 3.45
CA TYR A 51 3.42 -4.86 3.15
C TYR A 51 3.74 -4.87 1.65
N ARG A 52 3.48 -5.99 0.99
CA ARG A 52 3.59 -6.13 -0.46
C ARG A 52 2.63 -5.20 -1.17
N ALA A 53 1.35 -5.18 -0.80
CA ALA A 53 0.34 -4.29 -1.36
C ALA A 53 0.74 -2.81 -1.21
N LYS A 54 1.19 -2.40 -0.02
CA LYS A 54 1.74 -1.05 0.22
C LYS A 54 2.90 -0.72 -0.70
N SER A 55 3.88 -1.63 -0.80
CA SER A 55 5.06 -1.43 -1.67
C SER A 55 4.69 -1.28 -3.14
N ILE A 56 3.73 -2.05 -3.63
CA ILE A 56 3.23 -1.95 -5.00
C ILE A 56 2.53 -0.60 -5.22
N ASN A 57 1.66 -0.16 -4.29
CA ASN A 57 0.99 1.14 -4.36
C ASN A 57 2.00 2.28 -4.45
N THR A 58 2.98 2.29 -3.57
CA THR A 58 4.04 3.30 -3.55
C THR A 58 4.82 3.33 -4.87
N ARG A 59 5.21 2.17 -5.41
CA ARG A 59 5.90 2.09 -6.71
C ARG A 59 5.02 2.58 -7.86
N ALA A 60 3.74 2.26 -7.86
CA ALA A 60 2.80 2.74 -8.86
C ALA A 60 2.69 4.27 -8.83
N ALA A 61 2.57 4.87 -7.64
CA ALA A 61 2.55 6.31 -7.46
C ALA A 61 3.83 7.00 -7.98
N TYR A 62 5.00 6.44 -7.68
CA TYR A 62 6.29 6.94 -8.22
C TYR A 62 6.37 6.81 -9.74
N THR A 63 5.88 5.71 -10.31
CA THR A 63 5.87 5.51 -11.77
C THR A 63 5.01 6.56 -12.45
N VAL A 64 3.83 6.84 -11.91
CA VAL A 64 2.94 7.90 -12.40
C VAL A 64 3.61 9.28 -12.27
N GLY A 65 4.23 9.56 -11.13
CA GLY A 65 4.97 10.80 -10.91
C GLY A 65 6.10 11.00 -11.91
N ASP A 66 6.86 9.94 -12.24
CA ASP A 66 7.94 10.01 -13.24
C ASP A 66 7.37 10.25 -14.64
N VAL A 67 6.28 9.61 -15.04
CA VAL A 67 5.61 9.86 -16.31
C VAL A 67 5.18 11.33 -16.41
N LEU A 68 4.51 11.86 -15.38
CA LEU A 68 4.09 13.27 -15.36
C LEU A 68 5.25 14.25 -15.37
N SER A 69 6.36 13.92 -14.70
CA SER A 69 7.55 14.80 -14.67
C SER A 69 8.23 14.97 -16.03
N ARG A 70 7.99 14.04 -16.95
CA ARG A 70 8.56 14.02 -18.31
C ARG A 70 7.61 14.58 -19.36
N GLU A 71 6.34 14.79 -18.99
CA GLU A 71 5.35 15.31 -19.94
C GLU A 71 5.61 16.79 -20.24
N SER A 72 5.55 17.13 -21.50
CA SER A 72 5.72 18.50 -22.01
C SER A 72 4.49 19.03 -22.74
N GLY A 73 3.52 18.16 -22.99
CA GLY A 73 2.24 18.48 -23.60
C GLY A 73 1.16 18.84 -22.58
N TYR A 74 -0.06 19.02 -23.06
CA TYR A 74 -1.22 19.22 -22.19
C TYR A 74 -1.65 17.90 -21.56
N ILE A 75 -1.92 17.92 -20.26
CA ILE A 75 -2.60 16.83 -19.58
C ILE A 75 -4.07 16.89 -19.95
N THR A 76 -4.58 15.85 -20.58
CA THR A 76 -5.98 15.75 -21.00
C THR A 76 -6.73 14.74 -20.15
N PRO A 77 -8.09 14.77 -20.13
CA PRO A 77 -8.89 13.73 -19.47
C PRO A 77 -8.55 12.31 -19.93
N THR A 78 -8.24 12.14 -21.24
CA THR A 78 -7.82 10.86 -21.82
C THR A 78 -6.49 10.40 -21.24
N PHE A 79 -5.52 11.30 -21.10
CA PHE A 79 -4.23 11.01 -20.49
C PHE A 79 -4.40 10.57 -19.03
N VAL A 80 -5.22 11.27 -18.23
CA VAL A 80 -5.49 10.91 -16.85
C VAL A 80 -6.21 9.56 -16.75
N ASN A 81 -7.12 9.25 -17.67
CA ASN A 81 -7.76 7.93 -17.75
C ASN A 81 -6.74 6.82 -18.04
N SER A 82 -5.79 7.07 -18.92
CA SER A 82 -4.70 6.13 -19.24
C SER A 82 -3.79 5.89 -18.04
N ILE A 83 -3.46 6.93 -17.27
CA ILE A 83 -2.70 6.80 -16.01
C ILE A 83 -3.49 6.01 -14.96
N SER A 84 -4.78 6.27 -14.82
CA SER A 84 -5.65 5.52 -13.91
C SER A 84 -5.75 4.05 -14.31
N ALA A 85 -5.83 3.76 -15.61
CA ALA A 85 -5.80 2.39 -16.13
C ALA A 85 -4.44 1.72 -15.87
N LEU A 86 -3.33 2.43 -16.08
CA LEU A 86 -1.99 1.95 -15.76
C LEU A 86 -1.87 1.58 -14.27
N GLN A 87 -2.36 2.44 -13.38
CA GLN A 87 -2.40 2.14 -11.94
C GLN A 87 -3.18 0.86 -11.67
N GLY A 88 -4.34 0.67 -12.30
CA GLY A 88 -5.14 -0.55 -12.18
C GLY A 88 -4.40 -1.81 -12.63
N VAL A 89 -3.59 -1.71 -13.70
CA VAL A 89 -2.74 -2.82 -14.16
C VAL A 89 -1.59 -3.11 -13.19
N LEU A 90 -0.99 -2.07 -12.63
CA LEU A 90 0.10 -2.21 -11.66
C LEU A 90 -0.38 -2.77 -10.32
N MET A 91 -1.68 -2.64 -10.03
CA MET A 91 -2.31 -3.02 -8.77
C MET A 91 -3.52 -3.94 -9.00
N PRO A 92 -3.33 -5.15 -9.53
CA PRO A 92 -4.42 -6.05 -9.92
C PRO A 92 -5.29 -6.50 -8.74
N GLU A 93 -4.79 -6.42 -7.52
CA GLU A 93 -5.50 -6.79 -6.29
C GLU A 93 -6.45 -5.68 -5.79
N SER A 94 -6.27 -4.44 -6.26
CA SER A 94 -7.15 -3.33 -5.92
C SER A 94 -8.39 -3.32 -6.82
N ARG A 95 -9.56 -3.49 -6.21
CA ARG A 95 -10.85 -3.51 -6.95
C ARG A 95 -11.24 -2.13 -7.49
N ALA A 96 -10.75 -1.05 -6.93
CA ALA A 96 -11.07 0.31 -7.31
C ALA A 96 -9.91 1.26 -6.98
N PRO A 97 -8.83 1.25 -7.77
CA PRO A 97 -7.73 2.19 -7.57
C PRO A 97 -8.25 3.61 -7.74
N ARG A 98 -7.88 4.47 -6.81
CA ARG A 98 -8.23 5.89 -6.83
C ARG A 98 -6.96 6.70 -6.96
N ILE A 99 -7.00 7.69 -7.82
CA ILE A 99 -5.84 8.55 -8.07
C ILE A 99 -6.28 10.01 -8.15
N ARG A 100 -5.47 10.90 -7.61
CA ARG A 100 -5.56 12.33 -7.81
C ARG A 100 -4.22 12.84 -8.31
N VAL A 101 -4.28 13.62 -9.37
CA VAL A 101 -3.12 14.31 -9.94
C VAL A 101 -3.35 15.80 -9.76
N SER A 102 -2.41 16.47 -9.15
CA SER A 102 -2.47 17.91 -8.90
C SER A 102 -1.15 18.56 -9.30
N VAL A 103 -1.22 19.75 -9.85
CA VAL A 103 -0.06 20.62 -10.04
C VAL A 103 -0.20 21.80 -9.11
N PHE A 104 0.87 22.10 -8.40
CA PHE A 104 0.87 23.15 -7.39
C PHE A 104 2.16 23.96 -7.43
N THR A 105 2.14 25.11 -6.80
CA THR A 105 3.28 26.03 -6.69
C THR A 105 3.38 26.55 -5.27
N PHE A 106 4.57 26.94 -4.86
CA PHE A 106 4.80 27.61 -3.58
C PHE A 106 4.83 29.13 -3.75
N ASP A 107 4.05 29.84 -2.95
CA ASP A 107 3.99 31.31 -2.88
C ASP A 107 4.73 31.76 -1.60
N ALA A 108 5.97 32.21 -1.74
CA ALA A 108 6.79 32.60 -0.61
C ALA A 108 6.26 33.83 0.14
N PRO A 109 5.73 34.88 -0.52
CA PRO A 109 5.13 36.02 0.16
C PRO A 109 4.00 35.68 1.14
N THR A 110 3.15 34.73 0.76
CA THR A 110 2.03 34.27 1.61
C THR A 110 2.41 33.00 2.42
N ASN A 111 3.60 32.47 2.18
CA ASN A 111 4.09 31.23 2.78
C ASN A 111 3.08 30.08 2.68
N SER A 112 2.49 29.91 1.50
CA SER A 112 1.44 28.93 1.25
C SER A 112 1.62 28.22 -0.09
N TYR A 113 1.07 27.01 -0.19
CA TYR A 113 0.97 26.28 -1.45
C TYR A 113 -0.34 26.61 -2.16
N ARG A 114 -0.28 26.74 -3.47
CA ARG A 114 -1.44 27.01 -4.32
C ARG A 114 -1.57 25.95 -5.39
N VAL A 115 -2.77 25.41 -5.53
CA VAL A 115 -3.12 24.43 -6.58
C VAL A 115 -3.33 25.20 -7.88
N ARG A 116 -2.60 24.82 -8.92
CA ARG A 116 -2.79 25.33 -10.29
C ARG A 116 -3.99 24.64 -10.94
N TRP A 117 -3.98 23.33 -10.87
CA TRP A 117 -5.08 22.48 -11.26
C TRP A 117 -5.02 21.14 -10.54
N SER A 118 -6.15 20.46 -10.45
CA SER A 118 -6.26 19.13 -9.87
C SER A 118 -7.35 18.34 -10.56
N THR A 119 -7.11 17.07 -10.78
CA THR A 119 -8.10 16.13 -11.32
C THR A 119 -8.00 14.80 -10.60
N ALA A 120 -9.13 14.14 -10.41
CA ALA A 120 -9.22 12.87 -9.70
C ALA A 120 -9.95 11.81 -10.54
N ARG A 121 -9.62 10.56 -10.27
CA ARG A 121 -10.31 9.37 -10.79
C ARG A 121 -10.57 8.38 -9.65
N GLY A 122 -11.71 7.73 -9.71
CA GLY A 122 -12.19 6.82 -8.68
C GLY A 122 -13.27 7.44 -7.79
N THR A 123 -13.96 6.61 -7.03
CA THR A 123 -15.09 7.02 -6.18
C THR A 123 -14.59 7.64 -4.87
N GLY A 124 -15.24 8.73 -4.45
CA GLY A 124 -14.95 9.38 -3.17
C GLY A 124 -13.69 10.23 -3.14
N VAL A 125 -13.09 10.53 -4.30
CA VAL A 125 -11.93 11.43 -4.40
C VAL A 125 -12.33 12.64 -5.25
N SER A 126 -12.16 13.84 -4.69
CA SER A 126 -12.38 15.12 -5.36
C SER A 126 -11.07 15.81 -5.75
N ALA A 127 -11.17 16.81 -6.62
CA ALA A 127 -10.03 17.68 -6.92
C ALA A 127 -9.50 18.34 -5.64
N LEU A 128 -8.17 18.53 -5.58
CA LEU A 128 -7.49 19.16 -4.44
C LEU A 128 -7.75 20.68 -4.44
N THR A 129 -7.98 21.21 -3.27
CA THR A 129 -8.12 22.66 -3.04
C THR A 129 -6.89 23.21 -2.34
N ASP A 130 -6.67 24.55 -2.40
CA ASP A 130 -5.58 25.22 -1.69
C ASP A 130 -5.63 24.95 -0.18
N ALA A 131 -6.82 24.95 0.41
CA ALA A 131 -7.01 24.68 1.83
C ALA A 131 -6.53 23.27 2.19
N ALA A 132 -7.02 22.25 1.47
CA ALA A 132 -6.65 20.86 1.71
C ALA A 132 -5.16 20.59 1.44
N LEU A 133 -4.56 21.26 0.45
CA LEU A 133 -3.11 21.18 0.20
C LEU A 133 -2.30 21.73 1.37
N ASN A 134 -2.71 22.83 1.95
CA ASN A 134 -2.00 23.46 3.08
C ASN A 134 -2.23 22.71 4.41
N GLU A 135 -3.28 21.91 4.56
CA GLU A 135 -3.45 21.01 5.72
C GLU A 135 -2.35 19.94 5.77
N VAL A 136 -1.91 19.45 4.61
CA VAL A 136 -0.84 18.45 4.49
C VAL A 136 0.55 19.05 4.29
N ARG A 137 0.72 20.34 4.56
CA ARG A 137 1.96 21.09 4.35
C ARG A 137 3.20 20.41 4.93
N ALA A 138 3.07 19.77 6.10
CA ALA A 138 4.18 19.08 6.77
C ALA A 138 4.74 17.90 5.97
N GLU A 139 3.98 17.38 5.02
CA GLU A 139 4.36 16.27 4.15
C GLU A 139 4.91 16.74 2.80
N LEU A 140 4.82 18.05 2.52
CA LEU A 140 5.30 18.64 1.28
C LEU A 140 6.76 19.09 1.42
N PRO A 141 7.57 18.96 0.37
CA PRO A 141 8.94 19.43 0.41
C PRO A 141 9.00 20.97 0.42
N ASP A 142 10.05 21.53 1.02
CA ASP A 142 10.37 22.93 0.87
C ASP A 142 10.69 23.27 -0.59
N MET A 143 10.04 24.28 -1.12
CA MET A 143 10.14 24.68 -2.51
C MET A 143 10.54 26.16 -2.64
N PRO A 144 11.36 26.53 -3.64
CA PRO A 144 11.59 27.91 -4.01
C PRO A 144 10.28 28.61 -4.41
N ASN A 145 10.32 29.96 -4.31
CA ASN A 145 9.17 30.76 -4.72
C ASN A 145 8.80 30.53 -6.17
N LEU A 146 7.51 30.30 -6.44
CA LEU A 146 6.92 30.06 -7.75
C LEU A 146 7.40 28.75 -8.45
N GLU A 147 8.14 27.91 -7.76
CA GLU A 147 8.46 26.58 -8.31
C GLU A 147 7.17 25.75 -8.47
N VAL A 148 7.08 25.03 -9.57
CA VAL A 148 5.95 24.15 -9.92
C VAL A 148 6.33 22.70 -9.69
N ALA A 149 5.46 21.98 -9.01
CA ALA A 149 5.60 20.53 -8.80
C ALA A 149 4.27 19.80 -9.05
N THR A 150 4.39 18.51 -9.31
CA THR A 150 3.24 17.59 -9.38
C THR A 150 3.09 16.85 -8.08
N LEU A 151 1.85 16.69 -7.62
CA LEU A 151 1.46 15.83 -6.51
C LEU A 151 0.59 14.70 -7.06
N VAL A 152 1.04 13.48 -6.89
CA VAL A 152 0.28 12.26 -7.19
C VAL A 152 -0.13 11.62 -5.88
N GLU A 153 -1.41 11.46 -5.71
CA GLU A 153 -2.00 10.79 -4.54
C GLU A 153 -2.73 9.55 -5.01
N THR A 154 -2.53 8.46 -4.31
CA THR A 154 -3.15 7.16 -4.65
C THR A 154 -3.76 6.53 -3.41
N TRP A 155 -4.94 5.96 -3.55
CA TRP A 155 -5.64 5.23 -2.51
C TRP A 155 -5.94 3.82 -2.98
N THR A 156 -5.59 2.84 -2.14
CA THR A 156 -5.80 1.42 -2.41
C THR A 156 -6.44 0.75 -1.22
N ASP A 157 -7.60 0.17 -1.44
CA ASP A 157 -8.29 -0.57 -0.39
C ASP A 157 -7.66 -1.96 -0.25
N TYR A 158 -7.30 -2.31 0.97
CA TYR A 158 -6.74 -3.60 1.34
C TYR A 158 -7.71 -4.37 2.24
N THR A 159 -7.97 -5.60 1.88
CA THR A 159 -8.79 -6.53 2.66
C THR A 159 -7.96 -7.77 2.98
N PRO A 160 -7.68 -8.06 4.24
CA PRO A 160 -6.94 -9.27 4.63
C PRO A 160 -7.65 -10.54 4.19
N ILE A 161 -6.88 -11.54 3.73
CA ILE A 161 -7.42 -12.86 3.31
C ILE A 161 -7.91 -13.65 4.51
N PHE A 162 -7.24 -13.52 5.66
CA PHE A 162 -7.59 -14.18 6.91
C PHE A 162 -7.88 -13.15 8.00
N ASP A 163 -8.87 -13.44 8.83
CA ASP A 163 -9.14 -12.64 10.04
C ASP A 163 -8.10 -12.98 11.13
N VAL A 164 -7.09 -12.15 11.22
CA VAL A 164 -6.03 -12.22 12.24
C VAL A 164 -6.09 -11.04 13.20
N GLY A 165 -7.25 -10.35 13.26
CA GLY A 165 -7.44 -9.13 14.04
C GLY A 165 -7.05 -7.85 13.30
N LEU A 166 -6.74 -7.92 11.99
CA LEU A 166 -6.50 -6.77 11.14
C LEU A 166 -7.77 -6.47 10.33
N ALA A 167 -8.43 -5.34 10.61
CA ALA A 167 -9.58 -4.90 9.84
C ALA A 167 -9.16 -4.40 8.45
N PRO A 168 -10.06 -4.43 7.44
CA PRO A 168 -9.82 -3.77 6.16
C PRO A 168 -9.50 -2.29 6.33
N PHE A 169 -8.55 -1.79 5.53
CA PHE A 169 -8.15 -0.37 5.56
C PHE A 169 -7.67 0.09 4.19
N THR A 170 -7.47 1.40 4.04
CA THR A 170 -7.00 2.00 2.80
C THR A 170 -5.55 2.45 2.96
N PHE A 171 -4.70 2.05 2.05
CA PHE A 171 -3.38 2.65 1.88
C PHE A 171 -3.52 3.97 1.13
N GLU A 172 -2.87 4.99 1.65
CA GLU A 172 -2.71 6.27 1.00
C GLU A 172 -1.21 6.54 0.76
N ASP A 173 -0.88 6.94 -0.45
CA ASP A 173 0.48 7.37 -0.81
C ASP A 173 0.42 8.72 -1.51
N ARG A 174 1.38 9.58 -1.16
CA ARG A 174 1.60 10.90 -1.76
C ARG A 174 3.01 10.98 -2.31
N VAL A 175 3.13 11.33 -3.57
CA VAL A 175 4.42 11.49 -4.26
C VAL A 175 4.49 12.86 -4.88
N VAL A 176 5.46 13.66 -4.45
CA VAL A 176 5.76 14.95 -5.05
C VAL A 176 6.92 14.79 -6.02
N THR A 177 6.75 15.28 -7.24
CA THR A 177 7.77 15.20 -8.28
C THR A 177 7.95 16.56 -8.94
N ARG A 178 9.19 17.01 -9.11
CA ARG A 178 9.52 18.20 -9.89
C ARG A 178 9.45 17.90 -11.37
N LEU A 179 9.00 18.88 -12.15
CA LEU A 179 9.01 18.80 -13.60
C LEU A 179 10.46 18.81 -14.14
N ARG A 180 10.76 17.92 -15.09
CA ARG A 180 12.13 17.76 -15.62
C ARG A 180 12.36 18.49 -16.93
N PHE A 181 11.34 18.55 -17.77
CA PHE A 181 11.47 19.08 -19.15
C PHE A 181 10.69 20.37 -19.36
N ALA A 182 9.57 20.56 -18.69
CA ALA A 182 8.73 21.74 -18.80
C ALA A 182 8.81 22.58 -17.54
N GLY A 183 8.74 23.89 -17.65
CA GLY A 183 8.66 24.79 -16.47
C GLY A 183 7.29 24.80 -15.81
N GLN A 184 6.27 24.31 -16.53
CA GLN A 184 4.89 24.15 -16.04
C GLN A 184 4.21 23.00 -16.78
N LEU A 185 3.17 22.44 -16.18
CA LEU A 185 2.36 21.39 -16.75
C LEU A 185 0.90 21.83 -16.71
N CYS A 186 0.29 21.96 -17.88
CA CYS A 186 -1.05 22.51 -18.00
C CYS A 186 -2.09 21.42 -18.25
N TYR A 187 -3.27 21.60 -17.70
CA TYR A 187 -4.43 20.75 -17.96
C TYR A 187 -5.33 21.38 -19.00
N SER A 188 -5.74 20.63 -20.01
CA SER A 188 -6.68 21.08 -21.03
C SER A 188 -7.64 19.96 -21.38
N VAL A 189 -8.94 20.25 -21.45
CA VAL A 189 -9.95 19.26 -21.82
C VAL A 189 -9.86 18.90 -23.29
N THR A 190 -9.60 19.88 -24.12
CA THR A 190 -9.53 19.72 -25.59
C THR A 190 -8.11 19.44 -26.11
N GLY A 191 -7.09 19.60 -25.27
CA GLY A 191 -5.68 19.51 -25.65
C GLY A 191 -5.14 20.74 -26.37
N THR A 192 -5.81 21.88 -26.22
CA THR A 192 -5.47 23.15 -26.86
C THR A 192 -5.22 24.27 -25.85
N VAL A 193 -4.60 25.35 -26.30
CA VAL A 193 -4.32 26.54 -25.47
C VAL A 193 -5.60 27.22 -24.96
N SER A 194 -6.68 27.11 -25.71
CA SER A 194 -7.93 27.87 -25.46
C SER A 194 -8.60 27.56 -24.12
N ASP A 195 -8.40 26.36 -23.60
CA ASP A 195 -8.99 25.88 -22.33
C ASP A 195 -7.92 25.41 -21.34
N ALA A 196 -6.66 25.79 -21.56
CA ALA A 196 -5.55 25.37 -20.73
C ALA A 196 -5.55 26.07 -19.37
N LEU A 197 -5.50 25.24 -18.31
CA LEU A 197 -5.27 25.67 -16.94
C LEU A 197 -3.80 25.39 -16.61
N CYS A 198 -3.04 26.42 -16.32
CA CYS A 198 -1.61 26.31 -16.03
C CYS A 198 -1.31 26.79 -14.57
#